data_0ac7957e2982c5db9ce497534bd08b6a
#
_entry.id   0ac7957e2982c5db9ce497534bd08b6a
#
_cell.length_a   1.000
_cell.length_b   1.000
_cell.length_c   1.000
_cell.angle_alpha   90.00
_cell.angle_beta   90.00
_cell.angle_gamma   90.00
#
_symmetry.space_group_name_H-M   'P 1'
#
loop_
_entity.id
_entity.type
_entity.pdbx_description
1 polymer ?
#
loop_
_entity_poly.entity_id
_entity_poly.type
_entity_poly.pdbx_seq_one_letter_code
_entity_poly.pdbx_strand_id
1 'polypeptide(L)'
;MVRVFLCGVGGVGKTTLAEKLMDRKEVKGFVRIKEVARKVMQRKNIKKVDLESKEEIYLRLQELVMEEQMLEEEQISESQDLISDRSLIDSLAYTYMKKGWSYTERLMKRMKVTRHF
;
A
#
# COMPACT_ATOMS: atom_id res chain seq x y z
N MET A 1 -13.24 -11.30 -11.78
CA MET A 1 -12.67 -10.33 -10.85
C MET A 1 -11.31 -9.85 -11.34
N VAL A 2 -11.13 -8.54 -11.37
CA VAL A 2 -9.87 -7.91 -11.80
C VAL A 2 -9.32 -7.09 -10.64
N ARG A 3 -8.02 -7.26 -10.35
CA ARG A 3 -7.34 -6.46 -9.34
C ARG A 3 -6.16 -5.75 -9.98
N VAL A 4 -6.20 -4.43 -9.97
CA VAL A 4 -5.17 -3.57 -10.56
C VAL A 4 -4.46 -2.81 -9.45
N PHE A 5 -3.14 -2.92 -9.40
CA PHE A 5 -2.33 -2.22 -8.43
C PHE A 5 -1.36 -1.29 -9.14
N LEU A 6 -1.34 -0.03 -8.74
CA LEU A 6 -0.42 0.96 -9.28
C LEU A 6 0.77 1.10 -8.33
N CYS A 7 1.93 0.70 -8.80
CA CYS A 7 3.15 0.71 -8.01
C CYS A 7 4.13 1.77 -8.51
N GLY A 8 4.97 2.26 -7.60
CA GLY A 8 6.00 3.25 -7.95
C GLY A 8 6.20 4.25 -6.83
N VAL A 9 7.26 5.05 -6.97
CA VAL A 9 7.58 6.10 -5.99
C VAL A 9 6.57 7.25 -6.06
N GLY A 10 6.50 8.04 -4.99
CA GLY A 10 5.65 9.22 -4.96
C GLY A 10 6.04 10.22 -6.04
N GLY A 11 5.06 10.95 -6.55
CA GLY A 11 5.29 11.98 -7.55
C GLY A 11 5.41 11.51 -8.99
N VAL A 12 5.24 10.22 -9.29
CA VAL A 12 5.29 9.72 -10.66
C VAL A 12 3.93 9.70 -11.38
N GLY A 13 2.89 10.23 -10.72
CA GLY A 13 1.58 10.37 -11.35
C GLY A 13 0.61 9.21 -11.10
N LYS A 14 0.87 8.32 -10.14
CA LYS A 14 -0.02 7.20 -9.82
C LYS A 14 -1.44 7.64 -9.48
N THR A 15 -1.57 8.64 -8.62
CA THR A 15 -2.88 9.15 -8.20
C THR A 15 -3.62 9.75 -9.37
N THR A 16 -2.94 10.53 -10.21
CA THR A 16 -3.53 11.12 -11.41
C THR A 16 -4.00 10.04 -12.38
N LEU A 17 -3.20 9.00 -12.58
CA LEU A 17 -3.58 7.87 -13.43
C LEU A 17 -4.80 7.14 -12.87
N ALA A 18 -4.81 6.87 -11.56
CA ALA A 18 -5.94 6.21 -10.91
C ALA A 18 -7.23 7.01 -11.08
N GLU A 19 -7.17 8.33 -10.89
CA GLU A 19 -8.33 9.20 -11.06
C GLU A 19 -8.85 9.18 -12.49
N LYS A 20 -7.97 9.23 -13.48
CA LYS A 20 -8.36 9.16 -14.88
C LYS A 20 -8.94 7.82 -15.26
N LEU A 21 -8.38 6.73 -14.72
CA LEU A 21 -8.92 5.39 -14.96
C LEU A 21 -10.34 5.24 -14.39
N MET A 22 -10.60 5.78 -13.20
CA MET A 22 -11.91 5.70 -12.57
C MET A 22 -13.00 6.44 -13.34
N ASP A 23 -12.63 7.39 -14.20
CA ASP A 23 -13.58 8.11 -15.05
C ASP A 23 -13.97 7.32 -16.31
N ARG A 24 -13.29 6.20 -16.59
CA ARG A 24 -13.57 5.40 -17.77
C ARG A 24 -14.77 4.48 -17.57
N LYS A 25 -15.54 4.26 -18.61
CA LYS A 25 -16.68 3.34 -18.58
C LYS A 25 -16.27 1.91 -18.24
N GLU A 26 -15.10 1.49 -18.74
CA GLU A 26 -14.59 0.14 -18.57
C GLU A 26 -14.29 -0.23 -17.13
N VAL A 27 -14.08 0.78 -16.29
CA VAL A 27 -13.78 0.57 -14.86
C VAL A 27 -14.92 1.02 -13.95
N LYS A 28 -16.09 1.28 -14.53
CA LYS A 28 -17.26 1.63 -13.74
C LYS A 28 -17.65 0.45 -12.86
N GLY A 29 -17.77 0.69 -11.56
CA GLY A 29 -18.06 -0.36 -10.59
C GLY A 29 -16.83 -0.94 -9.92
N PHE A 30 -15.62 -0.56 -10.33
CA PHE A 30 -14.41 -0.90 -9.59
C PHE A 30 -14.40 -0.16 -8.26
N VAL A 31 -13.96 -0.85 -7.21
CA VAL A 31 -13.69 -0.22 -5.91
C VAL A 31 -12.26 0.31 -5.94
N ARG A 32 -12.06 1.50 -5.39
CA ARG A 32 -10.75 2.11 -5.29
C ARG A 32 -10.24 2.10 -3.85
N ILE A 33 -9.04 1.57 -3.65
CA ILE A 33 -8.28 1.75 -2.42
C ILE A 33 -7.27 2.87 -2.69
N LYS A 34 -7.32 3.94 -1.90
CA LYS A 34 -6.43 5.09 -2.12
C LYS A 34 -5.83 5.59 -0.83
N GLU A 35 -4.61 6.10 -0.95
CA GLU A 35 -3.96 6.88 0.10
C GLU A 35 -3.87 6.18 1.46
N VAL A 36 -3.63 4.86 1.46
CA VAL A 36 -3.53 4.08 2.70
C VAL A 36 -2.44 4.65 3.60
N ALA A 37 -1.27 4.98 3.05
CA ALA A 37 -0.18 5.55 3.84
C ALA A 37 -0.59 6.87 4.50
N ARG A 38 -1.28 7.74 3.76
CA ARG A 38 -1.75 9.03 4.29
C ARG A 38 -2.75 8.81 5.43
N LYS A 39 -3.69 7.89 5.27
CA LYS A 39 -4.67 7.56 6.30
C LYS A 39 -3.98 7.08 7.59
N VAL A 40 -2.99 6.20 7.46
CA VAL A 40 -2.25 5.67 8.60
C VAL A 40 -1.45 6.79 9.28
N MET A 41 -0.76 7.62 8.52
CA MET A 41 0.01 8.74 9.07
C MET A 41 -0.87 9.70 9.85
N GLN A 42 -2.03 10.04 9.32
CA GLN A 42 -2.98 10.93 10.01
C GLN A 42 -3.48 10.30 11.29
N ARG A 43 -3.89 9.03 11.25
CA ARG A 43 -4.42 8.32 12.41
C ARG A 43 -3.41 8.16 13.52
N LYS A 44 -2.14 7.94 13.17
CA LYS A 44 -1.04 7.75 14.13
C LYS A 44 -0.27 9.04 14.43
N ASN A 45 -0.68 10.16 13.84
CA ASN A 45 -0.02 11.46 13.99
C ASN A 45 1.48 11.39 13.65
N ILE A 46 1.80 10.69 12.56
CA ILE A 46 3.17 10.61 12.04
C ILE A 46 3.34 11.69 10.97
N LYS A 47 4.43 12.46 11.08
CA LYS A 47 4.74 13.55 10.15
C LYS A 47 5.94 13.17 9.28
N LYS A 48 6.07 13.81 8.11
CA LYS A 48 7.21 13.56 7.22
C LYS A 48 8.56 13.73 7.91
N VAL A 49 8.68 14.73 8.79
CA VAL A 49 9.92 14.97 9.53
C VAL A 49 10.30 13.76 10.40
N ASP A 50 9.31 13.06 10.96
CA ASP A 50 9.55 11.88 11.76
C ASP A 50 10.14 10.74 10.93
N LEU A 51 9.67 10.61 9.68
CA LEU A 51 10.15 9.57 8.76
C LEU A 51 11.60 9.82 8.32
N GLU A 52 11.97 11.08 8.16
CA GLU A 52 13.32 11.45 7.74
C GLU A 52 14.33 11.32 8.88
N SER A 53 13.90 11.56 10.12
CA SER A 53 14.79 11.61 11.27
C SER A 53 14.91 10.29 12.03
N LYS A 54 13.95 9.39 11.90
CA LYS A 54 13.91 8.13 12.67
C LYS A 54 13.55 6.95 11.80
N GLU A 55 14.54 6.08 11.57
CA GLU A 55 14.37 4.87 10.78
C GLU A 55 13.30 3.94 11.38
N GLU A 56 13.24 3.84 12.71
CA GLU A 56 12.26 3.01 13.40
C GLU A 56 10.83 3.41 13.08
N ILE A 57 10.55 4.71 13.02
CA ILE A 57 9.23 5.22 12.68
C ILE A 57 8.90 4.91 11.22
N TYR A 58 9.87 5.06 10.32
CA TYR A 58 9.71 4.72 8.91
C TYR A 58 9.35 3.25 8.73
N LEU A 59 10.10 2.35 9.38
CA LEU A 59 9.85 0.92 9.29
C LEU A 59 8.50 0.52 9.89
N ARG A 60 8.15 1.12 11.04
CA ARG A 60 6.85 0.85 11.65
C ARG A 60 5.71 1.34 10.77
N LEU A 61 5.89 2.47 10.09
CA LEU A 61 4.90 2.95 9.13
C LEU A 61 4.66 1.93 8.02
N GLN A 62 5.72 1.33 7.47
CA GLN A 62 5.57 0.32 6.41
C GLN A 62 4.74 -0.88 6.90
N GLU A 63 4.97 -1.34 8.12
CA GLU A 63 4.15 -2.42 8.70
C GLU A 63 2.68 -2.02 8.83
N LEU A 64 2.43 -0.83 9.36
CA LEU A 64 1.06 -0.33 9.55
C LEU A 64 0.33 -0.14 8.22
N VAL A 65 1.05 0.34 7.21
CA VAL A 65 0.49 0.50 5.86
C VAL A 65 0.11 -0.85 5.27
N MET A 66 0.98 -1.87 5.43
CA MET A 66 0.68 -3.22 4.95
C MET A 66 -0.51 -3.83 5.66
N GLU A 67 -0.59 -3.68 6.98
CA GLU A 67 -1.74 -4.15 7.76
C GLU A 67 -3.05 -3.54 7.26
N GLU A 68 -3.05 -2.22 7.07
CA GLU A 68 -4.23 -1.51 6.59
C GLU A 68 -4.60 -1.90 5.17
N GLN A 69 -3.59 -2.04 4.30
CA GLN A 69 -3.82 -2.49 2.91
C GLN A 69 -4.47 -3.87 2.87
N MET A 70 -3.95 -4.82 3.65
CA MET A 70 -4.52 -6.16 3.72
C MET A 70 -5.96 -6.12 4.23
N LEU A 71 -6.24 -5.33 5.27
CA LEU A 71 -7.59 -5.20 5.81
C LEU A 71 -8.56 -4.61 4.79
N GLU A 72 -8.16 -3.56 4.09
CA GLU A 72 -9.03 -2.95 3.09
C GLU A 72 -9.29 -3.90 1.91
N GLU A 73 -8.29 -4.66 1.47
CA GLU A 73 -8.47 -5.64 0.41
C GLU A 73 -9.38 -6.80 0.83
N GLU A 74 -9.26 -7.26 2.08
CA GLU A 74 -10.10 -8.33 2.61
C GLU A 74 -11.57 -7.94 2.73
N GLN A 75 -11.86 -6.67 2.96
CA GLN A 75 -13.21 -6.16 3.06
C GLN A 75 -13.92 -6.06 1.70
N ILE A 76 -13.16 -6.13 0.61
CA ILE A 76 -13.72 -6.08 -0.74
C ILE A 76 -14.07 -7.49 -1.17
N SER A 77 -15.30 -7.68 -1.67
CA SER A 77 -15.76 -8.97 -2.16
C SER A 77 -14.82 -9.55 -3.21
N GLU A 78 -14.58 -10.86 -3.16
CA GLU A 78 -13.76 -11.55 -4.15
C GLU A 78 -14.27 -11.38 -5.59
N SER A 79 -15.57 -11.19 -5.75
CA SER A 79 -16.20 -10.98 -7.05
C SER A 79 -16.10 -9.54 -7.55
N GLN A 80 -15.62 -8.63 -6.71
CA GLN A 80 -15.59 -7.21 -7.03
C GLN A 80 -14.25 -6.81 -7.64
N ASP A 81 -14.29 -5.97 -8.67
CA ASP A 81 -13.09 -5.43 -9.32
C ASP A 81 -12.50 -4.31 -8.47
N LEU A 82 -11.18 -4.20 -8.48
CA LEU A 82 -10.42 -3.33 -7.59
C LEU A 82 -9.33 -2.58 -8.33
N ILE A 83 -9.20 -1.29 -8.02
CA ILE A 83 -8.02 -0.49 -8.36
C ILE A 83 -7.42 0.04 -7.07
N SER A 84 -6.14 -0.23 -6.84
CA SER A 84 -5.43 0.26 -5.67
C SER A 84 -4.29 1.19 -6.09
N ASP A 85 -4.17 2.33 -5.43
CA ASP A 85 -3.10 3.30 -5.69
C ASP A 85 -1.73 2.79 -5.27
N ARG A 86 -1.67 1.76 -4.43
CA ARG A 86 -0.45 1.09 -3.99
C ARG A 86 -0.72 -0.40 -3.75
N SER A 87 0.33 -1.14 -3.45
CA SER A 87 0.23 -2.54 -3.10
C SER A 87 1.13 -2.87 -1.92
N LEU A 88 1.02 -4.10 -1.40
CA LEU A 88 1.95 -4.60 -0.39
C LEU A 88 3.39 -4.58 -0.89
N ILE A 89 3.58 -4.77 -2.19
CA ILE A 89 4.91 -4.79 -2.82
C ILE A 89 5.61 -3.45 -2.63
N ASP A 90 4.90 -2.33 -2.70
CA ASP A 90 5.51 -1.01 -2.46
C ASP A 90 6.15 -0.92 -1.07
N SER A 91 5.41 -1.32 -0.04
CA SER A 91 5.91 -1.27 1.33
C SER A 91 7.05 -2.27 1.56
N LEU A 92 6.98 -3.44 0.94
CA LEU A 92 8.05 -4.42 1.01
C LEU A 92 9.32 -3.90 0.31
N ALA A 93 9.17 -3.23 -0.83
CA ALA A 93 10.29 -2.64 -1.54
C ALA A 93 10.97 -1.54 -0.71
N TYR A 94 10.19 -0.66 -0.08
CA TYR A 94 10.72 0.38 0.80
C TYR A 94 11.45 -0.21 2.00
N THR A 95 10.90 -1.27 2.60
CA THR A 95 11.54 -1.98 3.71
C THR A 95 12.85 -2.61 3.27
N TYR A 96 12.84 -3.26 2.11
CA TYR A 96 14.04 -3.88 1.53
C TYR A 96 15.15 -2.85 1.30
N MET A 97 14.81 -1.69 0.76
CA MET A 97 15.77 -0.62 0.51
C MET A 97 16.45 -0.12 1.79
N LYS A 98 15.73 -0.16 2.90
CA LYS A 98 16.27 0.30 4.20
C LYS A 98 17.02 -0.77 4.96
N LYS A 99 16.54 -2.02 4.95
CA LYS A 99 17.01 -3.08 5.86
C LYS A 99 17.51 -4.34 5.16
N GLY A 100 17.40 -4.43 3.85
CA GLY A 100 17.85 -5.59 3.10
C GLY A 100 16.89 -6.77 3.15
N TRP A 101 17.28 -7.88 2.52
CA TRP A 101 16.42 -9.02 2.28
C TRP A 101 16.10 -9.82 3.54
N SER A 102 17.08 -10.08 4.40
CA SER A 102 16.85 -10.89 5.60
C SER A 102 15.76 -10.31 6.50
N TYR A 103 15.81 -9.00 6.72
CA TYR A 103 14.80 -8.30 7.51
C TYR A 103 13.44 -8.37 6.83
N THR A 104 13.39 -8.08 5.53
CA THR A 104 12.16 -8.06 4.76
C THR A 104 11.51 -9.44 4.71
N GLU A 105 12.30 -10.50 4.54
CA GLU A 105 11.80 -11.87 4.53
C GLU A 105 11.16 -12.24 5.88
N ARG A 106 11.81 -11.89 6.99
CA ARG A 106 11.25 -12.13 8.32
C ARG A 106 9.94 -11.39 8.54
N LEU A 107 9.89 -10.15 8.06
CA LEU A 107 8.66 -9.35 8.14
C LEU A 107 7.52 -10.00 7.34
N MET A 108 7.79 -10.44 6.12
CA MET A 108 6.81 -11.13 5.28
C MET A 108 6.24 -12.37 5.97
N LYS A 109 7.11 -13.17 6.60
CA LYS A 109 6.69 -14.37 7.32
C LYS A 109 5.84 -14.04 8.54
N ARG A 110 6.27 -13.04 9.33
CA ARG A 110 5.54 -12.61 10.53
C ARG A 110 4.15 -12.08 10.19
N MET A 111 4.04 -11.31 9.13
CA MET A 111 2.78 -10.73 8.70
C MET A 111 1.93 -11.66 7.84
N LYS A 112 2.46 -12.82 7.47
CA LYS A 112 1.79 -13.82 6.63
C LYS A 112 1.36 -13.24 5.27
N VAL A 113 2.20 -12.39 4.72
CA VAL A 113 1.92 -11.68 3.46
C VAL A 113 1.70 -12.66 2.30
N THR A 114 2.44 -13.78 2.29
CA THR A 114 2.34 -14.78 1.23
C THR A 114 0.96 -15.41 1.11
N ARG A 115 0.19 -15.44 2.18
CA ARG A 115 -1.20 -15.94 2.16
C ARG A 115 -2.15 -14.96 1.48
N HIS A 116 -1.75 -13.71 1.41
CA HIS A 116 -2.58 -12.64 0.83
C HIS A 116 -2.48 -12.62 -0.70
N PHE A 117 -1.33 -13.00 -1.24
CA PHE A 117 -1.13 -13.13 -2.67
C PHE A 117 -1.67 -14.48 -3.16
#